data_d63e082cb5a36416673eaaf005063929
#
_entry.id   d63e082cb5a36416673eaaf005063929
#
_cell.length_a   1.000
_cell.length_b   1.000
_cell.length_c   1.000
_cell.angle_alpha   90.00
_cell.angle_beta   90.00
_cell.angle_gamma   90.00
#
_symmetry.space_group_name_H-M   'P 1'
#
loop_
_entity.id
_entity.type
_entity.pdbx_description
1 polymer ?
#
loop_
_entity_poly.entity_id
_entity_poly.type
_entity_poly.pdbx_seq_one_letter_code
_entity_poly.pdbx_strand_id
1 'polypeptide(L)'
;MSVFLFPNRIKDTDFSVTRQVIALLDQHGIHALLADELAGELVDTKAVFLPQQQALAQAKQVITIGGDGTLLRIAHDCLAQSKPVLGVNLGRIGFLATCEVEELPEKLARLAAGRYTIEPRNLLRADAPAHNWHQVAMNDVVLFGNSRLHPMDYTVYCDGAFVSRYRSDGVIIATPTGSTAYSLSAGGPVLDACAAVMVLTPVFAHSIHAVPLVFSASRTLTVVAEATNRDSVYASADSHSRCDLQPGESLTITTAVEQLGLITFDETEQFRAIETKLMRR
;
A
#
# COMPACT_ATOMS: atom_id res chain seq x y z
N MET A 1 7.77 -14.80 -22.09
CA MET A 1 7.26 -14.25 -20.81
C MET A 1 6.81 -12.84 -21.07
N SER A 2 5.73 -12.37 -20.43
CA SER A 2 5.25 -10.98 -20.58
C SER A 2 5.16 -10.30 -19.21
N VAL A 3 5.41 -8.99 -19.19
CA VAL A 3 5.40 -8.12 -18.02
C VAL A 3 4.53 -6.92 -18.32
N PHE A 4 3.58 -6.59 -17.43
CA PHE A 4 2.80 -5.38 -17.53
C PHE A 4 3.53 -4.20 -16.91
N LEU A 5 3.68 -3.11 -17.65
CA LEU A 5 4.30 -1.87 -17.16
C LEU A 5 3.22 -0.87 -16.82
N PHE A 6 3.33 -0.30 -15.62
CA PHE A 6 2.42 0.71 -15.10
C PHE A 6 3.19 2.01 -14.78
N PRO A 7 3.43 2.88 -15.78
CA PRO A 7 4.17 4.11 -15.59
C PRO A 7 3.32 5.23 -14.97
N ASN A 8 3.99 6.11 -14.25
CA ASN A 8 3.41 7.34 -13.73
C ASN A 8 3.73 8.51 -14.65
N ARG A 9 2.77 8.95 -15.45
CA ARG A 9 2.90 10.07 -16.42
C ARG A 9 3.39 11.39 -15.82
N ILE A 10 3.15 11.61 -14.51
CA ILE A 10 3.58 12.85 -13.83
C ILE A 10 5.07 12.80 -13.46
N LYS A 11 5.60 11.60 -13.16
CA LYS A 11 6.99 11.42 -12.75
C LYS A 11 7.90 11.03 -13.91
N ASP A 12 7.41 10.24 -14.86
CA ASP A 12 8.09 9.83 -16.10
C ASP A 12 7.46 10.58 -17.29
N THR A 13 7.59 11.90 -17.29
CA THR A 13 6.86 12.81 -18.20
C THR A 13 7.17 12.61 -19.67
N ASP A 14 8.39 12.19 -20.00
CA ASP A 14 8.86 11.87 -21.35
C ASP A 14 8.95 10.36 -21.60
N PHE A 15 8.52 9.55 -20.63
CA PHE A 15 8.61 8.09 -20.65
C PHE A 15 10.04 7.55 -20.87
N SER A 16 11.08 8.32 -20.53
CA SER A 16 12.47 7.90 -20.71
C SER A 16 12.79 6.61 -19.96
N VAL A 17 12.38 6.51 -18.68
CA VAL A 17 12.60 5.30 -17.88
C VAL A 17 11.71 4.15 -18.36
N THR A 18 10.47 4.43 -18.75
CA THR A 18 9.59 3.41 -19.34
C THR A 18 10.19 2.83 -20.62
N ARG A 19 10.73 3.67 -21.52
CA ARG A 19 11.44 3.25 -22.75
C ARG A 19 12.68 2.41 -22.44
N GLN A 20 13.44 2.80 -21.42
CA GLN A 20 14.61 2.04 -20.96
C GLN A 20 14.19 0.64 -20.46
N VAL A 21 13.13 0.54 -19.66
CA VAL A 21 12.59 -0.74 -19.17
C VAL A 21 12.14 -1.62 -20.33
N ILE A 22 11.40 -1.05 -21.32
CA ILE A 22 10.95 -1.80 -22.50
C ILE A 22 12.16 -2.36 -23.27
N ALA A 23 13.18 -1.53 -23.51
CA ALA A 23 14.38 -1.95 -24.23
C ALA A 23 15.15 -3.05 -23.50
N LEU A 24 15.30 -2.94 -22.18
CA LEU A 24 15.96 -3.94 -21.36
C LEU A 24 15.18 -5.26 -21.34
N LEU A 25 13.84 -5.22 -21.22
CA LEU A 25 13.01 -6.42 -21.28
C LEU A 25 13.11 -7.11 -22.65
N ASP A 26 13.10 -6.35 -23.76
CA ASP A 26 13.24 -6.87 -25.11
C ASP A 26 14.59 -7.56 -25.31
N GLN A 27 15.70 -7.02 -24.78
CA GLN A 27 17.01 -7.64 -24.80
C GLN A 27 17.03 -9.04 -24.16
N HIS A 28 16.14 -9.30 -23.21
CA HIS A 28 15.98 -10.58 -22.54
C HIS A 28 14.83 -11.43 -23.09
N GLY A 29 14.22 -11.05 -24.23
CA GLY A 29 13.12 -11.78 -24.84
C GLY A 29 11.82 -11.74 -24.05
N ILE A 30 11.62 -10.69 -23.23
CA ILE A 30 10.43 -10.47 -22.43
C ILE A 30 9.57 -9.40 -23.10
N HIS A 31 8.29 -9.72 -23.36
CA HIS A 31 7.36 -8.77 -23.95
C HIS A 31 6.83 -7.78 -22.91
N ALA A 32 7.02 -6.49 -23.15
CA ALA A 32 6.40 -5.43 -22.37
C ALA A 32 4.94 -5.23 -22.83
N LEU A 33 3.99 -5.29 -21.89
CA LEU A 33 2.59 -4.97 -22.11
C LEU A 33 2.29 -3.61 -21.47
N LEU A 34 1.54 -2.76 -22.14
CA LEU A 34 1.10 -1.46 -21.62
C LEU A 34 -0.39 -1.25 -21.90
N ALA A 35 -0.99 -0.33 -21.17
CA ALA A 35 -2.35 0.10 -21.43
C ALA A 35 -2.42 0.82 -22.79
N ASP A 36 -3.48 0.55 -23.55
CA ASP A 36 -3.69 1.07 -24.91
C ASP A 36 -3.76 2.60 -24.98
N GLU A 37 -4.14 3.25 -23.89
CA GLU A 37 -4.12 4.70 -23.74
C GLU A 37 -2.71 5.34 -23.84
N LEU A 38 -1.65 4.52 -23.75
CA LEU A 38 -0.25 4.93 -23.87
C LEU A 38 0.33 4.73 -25.28
N ALA A 39 -0.45 4.14 -26.19
CA ALA A 39 0.02 3.77 -27.51
C ALA A 39 0.54 4.98 -28.33
N GLY A 40 -0.11 6.14 -28.18
CA GLY A 40 0.29 7.36 -28.90
C GLY A 40 1.64 7.92 -28.50
N GLU A 41 2.03 7.76 -27.21
CA GLU A 41 3.28 8.31 -26.67
C GLU A 41 4.47 7.33 -26.80
N LEU A 42 4.21 6.04 -27.00
CA LEU A 42 5.21 4.96 -27.00
C LEU A 42 5.21 4.15 -28.30
N VAL A 43 4.68 4.69 -29.38
CA VAL A 43 4.54 4.04 -30.69
C VAL A 43 5.84 3.54 -31.29
N ASP A 44 6.95 4.17 -30.96
CA ASP A 44 8.32 3.86 -31.41
C ASP A 44 9.00 2.73 -30.59
N THR A 45 8.27 2.12 -29.67
CA THR A 45 8.79 1.03 -28.83
C THR A 45 8.29 -0.34 -29.30
N LYS A 46 8.89 -1.42 -28.79
CA LYS A 46 8.45 -2.79 -29.04
C LYS A 46 7.37 -3.29 -28.06
N ALA A 47 6.72 -2.38 -27.34
CA ALA A 47 5.65 -2.74 -26.43
C ALA A 47 4.38 -3.17 -27.16
N VAL A 48 3.62 -4.03 -26.53
CA VAL A 48 2.27 -4.43 -26.97
C VAL A 48 1.24 -3.66 -26.15
N PHE A 49 0.32 -3.00 -26.82
CA PHE A 49 -0.71 -2.19 -26.20
C PHE A 49 -2.05 -2.91 -26.19
N LEU A 50 -2.68 -3.01 -25.02
CA LEU A 50 -3.94 -3.71 -24.78
C LEU A 50 -4.77 -2.92 -23.75
N PRO A 51 -6.09 -3.10 -23.67
CA PRO A 51 -6.87 -2.61 -22.54
C PRO A 51 -6.24 -3.05 -21.21
N GLN A 52 -6.13 -2.16 -20.23
CA GLN A 52 -5.35 -2.38 -18.98
C GLN A 52 -5.62 -3.73 -18.33
N GLN A 53 -6.89 -4.09 -18.16
CA GLN A 53 -7.26 -5.35 -17.52
C GLN A 53 -6.82 -6.57 -18.34
N GLN A 54 -6.83 -6.47 -19.66
CA GLN A 54 -6.36 -7.53 -20.54
C GLN A 54 -4.83 -7.67 -20.51
N ALA A 55 -4.12 -6.54 -20.53
CA ALA A 55 -2.66 -6.52 -20.39
C ALA A 55 -2.22 -7.13 -19.07
N LEU A 56 -2.88 -6.75 -17.97
CA LEU A 56 -2.62 -7.29 -16.64
C LEU A 56 -2.91 -8.80 -16.57
N ALA A 57 -4.01 -9.26 -17.14
CA ALA A 57 -4.37 -10.68 -17.16
C ALA A 57 -3.32 -11.54 -17.89
N GLN A 58 -2.76 -11.04 -19.00
CA GLN A 58 -1.75 -11.74 -19.81
C GLN A 58 -0.34 -11.67 -19.20
N ALA A 59 -0.09 -10.69 -18.32
CA ALA A 59 1.20 -10.53 -17.70
C ALA A 59 1.46 -11.60 -16.63
N LYS A 60 2.72 -12.03 -16.51
CA LYS A 60 3.16 -12.86 -15.39
C LYS A 60 3.47 -12.02 -14.15
N GLN A 61 3.93 -10.80 -14.35
CA GLN A 61 4.39 -9.86 -13.33
C GLN A 61 4.05 -8.43 -13.74
N VAL A 62 4.06 -7.52 -12.78
CA VAL A 62 3.84 -6.09 -12.98
C VAL A 62 5.10 -5.33 -12.59
N ILE A 63 5.49 -4.33 -13.38
CA ILE A 63 6.52 -3.35 -13.03
C ILE A 63 5.85 -1.98 -12.96
N THR A 64 5.84 -1.37 -11.80
CA THR A 64 5.40 0.01 -11.64
C THR A 64 6.60 0.96 -11.79
N ILE A 65 6.42 2.07 -12.50
CA ILE A 65 7.49 3.06 -12.74
C ILE A 65 7.01 4.39 -12.16
N GLY A 66 7.55 4.78 -10.98
CA GLY A 66 7.10 6.01 -10.34
C GLY A 66 7.46 6.18 -8.87
N GLY A 67 7.01 5.31 -7.99
CA GLY A 67 7.21 5.34 -6.54
C GLY A 67 6.09 4.63 -5.80
N ASP A 68 6.11 4.66 -4.44
CA ASP A 68 5.16 3.93 -3.59
C ASP A 68 3.69 4.19 -3.96
N GLY A 69 3.29 5.45 -4.14
CA GLY A 69 1.93 5.79 -4.53
C GLY A 69 1.52 5.28 -5.92
N THR A 70 2.48 5.03 -6.83
CA THR A 70 2.19 4.42 -8.14
C THR A 70 1.90 2.94 -7.96
N LEU A 71 2.65 2.26 -7.10
CA LEU A 71 2.42 0.87 -6.76
C LEU A 71 1.07 0.69 -6.07
N LEU A 72 0.75 1.53 -5.08
CA LEU A 72 -0.54 1.48 -4.37
C LEU A 72 -1.75 1.61 -5.31
N ARG A 73 -1.66 2.45 -6.35
CA ARG A 73 -2.76 2.62 -7.32
C ARG A 73 -3.13 1.36 -8.09
N ILE A 74 -2.16 0.46 -8.34
CA ILE A 74 -2.40 -0.80 -9.06
C ILE A 74 -2.46 -2.02 -8.15
N ALA A 75 -2.18 -1.84 -6.85
CA ALA A 75 -2.07 -2.94 -5.89
C ALA A 75 -3.32 -3.82 -5.83
N HIS A 76 -4.52 -3.21 -5.82
CA HIS A 76 -5.78 -3.95 -5.80
C HIS A 76 -6.01 -4.80 -7.06
N ASP A 77 -5.69 -4.26 -8.25
CA ASP A 77 -5.78 -4.99 -9.51
C ASP A 77 -4.77 -6.16 -9.54
N CYS A 78 -3.56 -5.92 -9.03
CA CYS A 78 -2.53 -6.96 -8.91
C CYS A 78 -2.95 -8.06 -7.93
N LEU A 79 -3.52 -7.67 -6.79
CA LEU A 79 -4.05 -8.61 -5.80
C LEU A 79 -5.15 -9.49 -6.38
N ALA A 80 -6.14 -8.89 -7.05
CA ALA A 80 -7.28 -9.59 -7.66
C ALA A 80 -6.84 -10.65 -8.69
N GLN A 81 -5.69 -10.44 -9.35
CA GLN A 81 -5.14 -11.35 -10.36
C GLN A 81 -3.89 -12.10 -9.90
N SER A 82 -3.56 -12.03 -8.60
CA SER A 82 -2.38 -12.67 -7.99
C SER A 82 -1.08 -12.37 -8.74
N LYS A 83 -0.88 -11.11 -9.14
CA LYS A 83 0.31 -10.67 -9.88
C LYS A 83 1.33 -10.07 -8.93
N PRO A 84 2.57 -10.60 -8.87
CA PRO A 84 3.63 -9.97 -8.11
C PRO A 84 4.11 -8.68 -8.77
N VAL A 85 4.53 -7.72 -7.95
CA VAL A 85 4.86 -6.36 -8.38
C VAL A 85 6.31 -6.02 -8.07
N LEU A 86 7.02 -5.46 -9.04
CA LEU A 86 8.30 -4.77 -8.86
C LEU A 86 8.06 -3.25 -8.91
N GLY A 87 8.47 -2.53 -7.89
CA GLY A 87 8.40 -1.07 -7.87
C GLY A 87 9.71 -0.41 -8.31
N VAL A 88 9.70 0.28 -9.46
CA VAL A 88 10.80 1.16 -9.89
C VAL A 88 10.54 2.57 -9.39
N ASN A 89 11.52 3.15 -8.70
CA ASN A 89 11.40 4.45 -8.08
C ASN A 89 12.05 5.55 -8.93
N LEU A 90 11.26 6.60 -9.22
CA LEU A 90 11.71 7.79 -9.97
C LEU A 90 11.96 8.98 -9.04
N GLY A 91 12.78 8.79 -8.03
CA GLY A 91 13.07 9.86 -7.07
C GLY A 91 13.78 9.30 -5.84
N ARG A 92 13.39 9.75 -4.64
CA ARG A 92 13.95 9.18 -3.43
C ARG A 92 13.40 7.77 -3.23
N ILE A 93 14.29 6.80 -2.96
CA ILE A 93 13.94 5.38 -2.72
C ILE A 93 12.66 5.24 -1.88
N GLY A 94 11.75 4.38 -2.33
CA GLY A 94 10.50 4.08 -1.64
C GLY A 94 10.65 2.97 -0.61
N PHE A 95 9.65 2.78 0.24
CA PHE A 95 9.54 1.58 1.07
C PHE A 95 8.93 0.40 0.30
N LEU A 96 8.21 0.68 -0.78
CA LEU A 96 7.59 -0.29 -1.68
C LEU A 96 8.32 -0.35 -3.03
N ALA A 97 8.61 0.81 -3.61
CA ALA A 97 9.37 0.94 -4.84
C ALA A 97 10.87 1.07 -4.49
N THR A 98 11.54 -0.09 -4.37
CA THR A 98 12.93 -0.19 -3.92
C THR A 98 13.94 -0.29 -5.06
N CYS A 99 13.50 -0.49 -6.31
CA CYS A 99 14.39 -0.55 -7.47
C CYS A 99 14.71 0.87 -7.96
N GLU A 100 15.97 1.27 -7.87
CA GLU A 100 16.45 2.55 -8.45
C GLU A 100 16.70 2.39 -9.95
N VAL A 101 16.67 3.52 -10.70
CA VAL A 101 16.81 3.50 -12.15
C VAL A 101 18.16 2.96 -12.58
N GLU A 102 19.21 3.25 -11.83
CA GLU A 102 20.58 2.80 -12.06
C GLU A 102 20.73 1.28 -11.89
N GLU A 103 19.87 0.65 -11.11
CA GLU A 103 19.87 -0.80 -10.86
C GLU A 103 19.11 -1.60 -11.93
N LEU A 104 18.34 -0.93 -12.83
CA LEU A 104 17.48 -1.58 -13.81
C LEU A 104 18.19 -2.63 -14.68
N PRO A 105 19.39 -2.38 -15.25
CA PRO A 105 20.04 -3.37 -16.10
C PRO A 105 20.31 -4.68 -15.36
N GLU A 106 20.82 -4.61 -14.13
CA GLU A 106 21.11 -5.78 -13.32
C GLU A 106 19.83 -6.48 -12.86
N LYS A 107 18.89 -5.72 -12.27
CA LYS A 107 17.66 -6.30 -11.71
C LYS A 107 16.78 -6.92 -12.78
N LEU A 108 16.66 -6.34 -13.97
CA LEU A 108 15.90 -6.94 -15.07
C LEU A 108 16.58 -8.18 -15.67
N ALA A 109 17.91 -8.22 -15.72
CA ALA A 109 18.64 -9.46 -16.07
C ALA A 109 18.39 -10.57 -15.04
N ARG A 110 18.39 -10.23 -13.75
CA ARG A 110 18.04 -11.19 -12.68
C ARG A 110 16.58 -11.64 -12.77
N LEU A 111 15.65 -10.71 -13.07
CA LEU A 111 14.23 -11.01 -13.29
C LEU A 111 14.05 -12.01 -14.44
N ALA A 112 14.70 -11.77 -15.56
CA ALA A 112 14.69 -12.65 -16.74
C ALA A 112 15.22 -14.05 -16.43
N ALA A 113 16.26 -14.13 -15.60
CA ALA A 113 16.86 -15.39 -15.15
C ALA A 113 16.10 -16.10 -14.02
N GLY A 114 14.98 -15.52 -13.54
CA GLY A 114 14.23 -16.05 -12.41
C GLY A 114 14.94 -15.95 -11.04
N ARG A 115 15.94 -15.07 -10.93
CA ARG A 115 16.77 -14.88 -9.72
C ARG A 115 16.26 -13.71 -8.88
N TYR A 116 15.09 -13.88 -8.31
CA TYR A 116 14.41 -12.93 -7.42
C TYR A 116 13.56 -13.68 -6.41
N THR A 117 13.14 -13.01 -5.36
CA THR A 117 12.21 -13.52 -4.36
C THR A 117 10.88 -12.78 -4.49
N ILE A 118 9.78 -13.45 -4.18
CA ILE A 118 8.46 -12.82 -4.00
C ILE A 118 8.20 -12.74 -2.50
N GLU A 119 8.24 -11.54 -1.96
CA GLU A 119 7.99 -11.27 -0.56
C GLU A 119 6.51 -10.97 -0.35
N PRO A 120 5.78 -11.80 0.44
CA PRO A 120 4.37 -11.57 0.70
C PRO A 120 4.18 -10.38 1.65
N ARG A 121 3.29 -9.47 1.28
CA ARG A 121 2.86 -8.34 2.12
C ARG A 121 1.49 -8.61 2.70
N ASN A 122 1.40 -8.55 4.02
CA ASN A 122 0.14 -8.67 4.73
C ASN A 122 -0.72 -7.42 4.46
N LEU A 123 -2.01 -7.65 4.33
CA LEU A 123 -3.01 -6.62 4.09
C LEU A 123 -3.98 -6.59 5.26
N LEU A 124 -4.62 -5.45 5.50
CA LEU A 124 -5.77 -5.35 6.39
C LEU A 124 -7.06 -5.55 5.60
N ARG A 125 -8.02 -6.18 6.24
CA ARG A 125 -9.42 -6.22 5.81
C ARG A 125 -10.24 -5.39 6.79
N ALA A 126 -11.05 -4.48 6.26
CA ALA A 126 -11.95 -3.62 7.01
C ALA A 126 -13.40 -3.86 6.58
N ASP A 127 -14.28 -4.11 7.54
CA ASP A 127 -15.67 -4.44 7.30
C ASP A 127 -16.60 -3.54 8.11
N ALA A 128 -17.51 -2.83 7.43
CA ALA A 128 -18.66 -2.12 7.98
C ALA A 128 -19.96 -2.70 7.39
N PRO A 129 -20.48 -3.81 7.94
CA PRO A 129 -21.59 -4.55 7.32
C PRO A 129 -22.86 -3.73 7.18
N ALA A 130 -23.14 -2.81 8.11
CA ALA A 130 -24.30 -1.93 8.07
C ALA A 130 -24.35 -1.06 6.80
N HIS A 131 -23.18 -0.80 6.20
CA HIS A 131 -23.01 0.01 5.00
C HIS A 131 -22.67 -0.83 3.76
N ASN A 132 -22.64 -2.17 3.87
CA ASN A 132 -22.14 -3.06 2.82
C ASN A 132 -20.75 -2.65 2.31
N TRP A 133 -19.90 -2.15 3.21
CA TRP A 133 -18.57 -1.66 2.90
C TRP A 133 -17.52 -2.67 3.36
N HIS A 134 -16.79 -3.22 2.40
CA HIS A 134 -15.74 -4.21 2.61
C HIS A 134 -14.53 -3.81 1.80
N GLN A 135 -13.41 -3.57 2.46
CA GLN A 135 -12.19 -3.08 1.81
C GLN A 135 -10.96 -3.84 2.29
N VAL A 136 -9.95 -3.84 1.43
CA VAL A 136 -8.61 -4.32 1.75
C VAL A 136 -7.64 -3.14 1.66
N ALA A 137 -6.71 -3.05 2.60
CA ALA A 137 -5.69 -2.00 2.61
C ALA A 137 -4.29 -2.60 2.66
N MET A 138 -3.41 -2.06 1.83
CA MET A 138 -1.98 -2.41 1.84
C MET A 138 -1.23 -1.63 2.93
N ASN A 139 -1.56 -0.36 3.13
CA ASN A 139 -0.94 0.48 4.14
C ASN A 139 -1.79 0.54 5.42
N ASP A 140 -2.94 1.17 5.35
CA ASP A 140 -3.70 1.50 6.54
C ASP A 140 -5.21 1.64 6.30
N VAL A 141 -5.94 1.46 7.39
CA VAL A 141 -7.35 1.81 7.53
C VAL A 141 -7.42 2.93 8.55
N VAL A 142 -8.03 4.05 8.18
CA VAL A 142 -8.16 5.21 9.03
C VAL A 142 -9.61 5.47 9.40
N LEU A 143 -9.84 5.96 10.62
CA LEU A 143 -11.12 6.53 11.06
C LEU A 143 -10.88 7.96 11.52
N PHE A 144 -11.59 8.92 10.94
CA PHE A 144 -11.49 10.35 11.30
C PHE A 144 -12.86 10.98 11.43
N GLY A 145 -12.95 12.00 12.30
CA GLY A 145 -14.14 12.85 12.38
C GLY A 145 -14.40 13.59 11.07
N ASN A 146 -15.67 13.66 10.67
CA ASN A 146 -16.09 14.47 9.51
C ASN A 146 -15.94 15.98 9.78
N SER A 147 -16.04 16.40 11.05
CA SER A 147 -15.77 17.75 11.49
C SER A 147 -14.35 17.85 12.08
N ARG A 148 -13.58 18.85 11.64
CA ARG A 148 -12.27 19.17 12.23
C ARG A 148 -12.35 20.09 13.45
N LEU A 149 -13.56 20.46 13.87
CA LEU A 149 -13.78 21.41 14.96
C LEU A 149 -13.69 20.76 16.34
N HIS A 150 -13.96 19.47 16.42
CA HIS A 150 -14.02 18.76 17.69
C HIS A 150 -13.36 17.38 17.56
N PRO A 151 -12.57 16.97 18.57
CA PRO A 151 -12.07 15.61 18.65
C PRO A 151 -13.24 14.62 18.83
N MET A 152 -13.09 13.43 18.29
CA MET A 152 -14.07 12.36 18.36
C MET A 152 -13.67 11.36 19.44
N ASP A 153 -14.67 10.70 20.01
CA ASP A 153 -14.47 9.60 20.96
C ASP A 153 -14.53 8.25 20.22
N TYR A 154 -13.48 7.47 20.35
CA TYR A 154 -13.35 6.12 19.79
C TYR A 154 -13.12 5.11 20.90
N THR A 155 -13.83 4.00 20.89
CA THR A 155 -13.51 2.85 21.74
C THR A 155 -13.00 1.69 20.90
N VAL A 156 -11.90 1.09 21.34
CA VAL A 156 -11.24 -0.01 20.65
C VAL A 156 -11.39 -1.28 21.48
N TYR A 157 -11.80 -2.34 20.81
CA TYR A 157 -11.85 -3.70 21.34
C TYR A 157 -10.91 -4.60 20.53
N CYS A 158 -10.33 -5.60 21.20
CA CYS A 158 -9.55 -6.67 20.59
C CYS A 158 -10.17 -8.01 20.97
N ASP A 159 -10.63 -8.77 19.98
CA ASP A 159 -11.36 -10.04 20.18
C ASP A 159 -12.53 -9.90 21.18
N GLY A 160 -13.24 -8.77 21.13
CA GLY A 160 -14.34 -8.42 22.01
C GLY A 160 -13.94 -7.87 23.39
N ALA A 161 -12.66 -7.95 23.77
CA ALA A 161 -12.17 -7.36 25.02
C ALA A 161 -11.87 -5.87 24.85
N PHE A 162 -12.27 -5.05 25.82
CA PHE A 162 -11.95 -3.62 25.85
C PHE A 162 -10.43 -3.40 25.90
N VAL A 163 -9.92 -2.53 25.04
CA VAL A 163 -8.50 -2.16 24.98
C VAL A 163 -8.30 -0.74 25.49
N SER A 164 -8.95 0.23 24.85
CA SER A 164 -8.76 1.65 25.18
C SER A 164 -9.88 2.50 24.63
N ARG A 165 -10.01 3.70 25.19
CA ARG A 165 -10.85 4.76 24.67
C ARG A 165 -9.98 5.96 24.33
N TYR A 166 -10.13 6.49 23.14
CA TYR A 166 -9.40 7.65 22.64
C TYR A 166 -10.36 8.80 22.37
N ARG A 167 -9.99 9.97 22.87
CA ARG A 167 -10.54 11.25 22.40
C ARG A 167 -9.47 11.88 21.53
N SER A 168 -9.67 11.86 20.21
CA SER A 168 -8.62 12.17 19.21
C SER A 168 -9.25 12.66 17.91
N ASP A 169 -8.45 13.21 17.01
CA ASP A 169 -8.89 13.56 15.66
C ASP A 169 -9.22 12.32 14.85
N GLY A 170 -8.53 11.21 15.13
CA GLY A 170 -8.76 9.93 14.49
C GLY A 170 -7.93 8.80 15.09
N VAL A 171 -8.10 7.62 14.51
CA VAL A 171 -7.27 6.45 14.75
C VAL A 171 -6.86 5.82 13.42
N ILE A 172 -5.65 5.29 13.37
CA ILE A 172 -5.07 4.60 12.22
C ILE A 172 -4.78 3.16 12.63
N ILE A 173 -5.21 2.20 11.85
CA ILE A 173 -4.77 0.81 11.95
C ILE A 173 -3.94 0.52 10.71
N ALA A 174 -2.65 0.21 10.89
CA ALA A 174 -1.73 0.01 9.78
C ALA A 174 -1.15 -1.40 9.76
N THR A 175 -0.85 -1.87 8.55
CA THR A 175 -0.01 -3.05 8.31
C THR A 175 1.44 -2.73 8.69
N PRO A 176 2.31 -3.73 8.77
CA PRO A 176 3.76 -3.49 8.86
C PRO A 176 4.30 -2.65 7.70
N THR A 177 3.81 -2.88 6.49
CA THR A 177 4.12 -2.06 5.30
C THR A 177 3.68 -0.60 5.52
N GLY A 178 2.44 -0.38 5.94
CA GLY A 178 1.87 0.94 6.20
C GLY A 178 2.41 1.63 7.45
N SER A 179 3.18 0.92 8.31
CA SER A 179 3.83 1.53 9.48
C SER A 179 4.76 2.68 9.12
N THR A 180 5.29 2.69 7.90
CA THR A 180 6.16 3.75 7.35
C THR A 180 5.39 4.85 6.59
N ALA A 181 4.04 4.73 6.51
CA ALA A 181 3.16 5.68 5.84
C ALA A 181 2.51 6.66 6.84
N TYR A 182 1.20 6.75 6.86
CA TYR A 182 0.50 7.73 7.71
C TYR A 182 0.65 7.44 9.21
N SER A 183 0.72 6.15 9.59
CA SER A 183 0.99 5.75 10.98
C SER A 183 2.29 6.36 11.51
N LEU A 184 3.38 6.36 10.71
CA LEU A 184 4.66 6.99 11.11
C LEU A 184 4.49 8.49 11.36
N SER A 185 3.77 9.19 10.49
CA SER A 185 3.50 10.64 10.64
C SER A 185 2.68 10.95 11.90
N ALA A 186 1.86 9.99 12.35
CA ALA A 186 1.07 10.10 13.58
C ALA A 186 1.85 9.64 14.84
N GLY A 187 3.13 9.27 14.72
CA GLY A 187 3.98 8.83 15.84
C GLY A 187 3.97 7.33 16.09
N GLY A 188 3.48 6.53 15.15
CA GLY A 188 3.56 5.08 15.18
C GLY A 188 5.01 4.56 15.00
N PRO A 189 5.32 3.35 15.47
CA PRO A 189 6.61 2.72 15.27
C PRO A 189 6.82 2.27 13.82
N VAL A 190 8.07 2.23 13.38
CA VAL A 190 8.45 1.49 12.17
C VAL A 190 8.48 0.00 12.50
N LEU A 191 7.79 -0.78 11.70
CA LEU A 191 7.72 -2.24 11.83
C LEU A 191 8.50 -2.91 10.70
N ASP A 192 9.05 -4.08 10.99
CA ASP A 192 9.54 -4.97 9.94
C ASP A 192 8.37 -5.37 9.05
N ALA A 193 8.51 -5.19 7.73
CA ALA A 193 7.44 -5.44 6.77
C ALA A 193 6.98 -6.91 6.73
N CYS A 194 7.83 -7.84 7.16
CA CYS A 194 7.53 -9.27 7.26
C CYS A 194 6.87 -9.65 8.59
N ALA A 195 6.75 -8.73 9.55
CA ALA A 195 6.16 -9.04 10.84
C ALA A 195 4.67 -9.40 10.73
N ALA A 196 4.24 -10.41 11.48
CA ALA A 196 2.83 -10.83 11.53
C ALA A 196 2.06 -10.02 12.60
N VAL A 197 1.94 -8.71 12.40
CA VAL A 197 1.30 -7.78 13.34
C VAL A 197 0.48 -6.72 12.62
N MET A 198 -0.30 -5.95 13.36
CA MET A 198 -0.92 -4.69 12.96
C MET A 198 -0.68 -3.65 14.05
N VAL A 199 -0.60 -2.39 13.71
CA VAL A 199 -0.41 -1.29 14.66
C VAL A 199 -1.60 -0.34 14.65
N LEU A 200 -2.09 -0.02 15.84
CA LEU A 200 -3.07 1.03 16.07
C LEU A 200 -2.33 2.28 16.54
N THR A 201 -2.53 3.40 15.85
CA THR A 201 -1.92 4.69 16.17
C THR A 201 -3.03 5.73 16.34
N PRO A 202 -3.24 6.28 17.55
CA PRO A 202 -4.16 7.39 17.75
C PRO A 202 -3.57 8.68 17.17
N VAL A 203 -4.40 9.53 16.57
CA VAL A 203 -3.99 10.78 15.91
C VAL A 203 -4.39 11.97 16.75
N PHE A 204 -3.43 12.76 17.23
CA PHE A 204 -3.62 13.93 18.09
C PHE A 204 -4.57 13.67 19.28
N ALA A 205 -4.33 12.56 19.99
CA ALA A 205 -5.13 12.21 21.15
C ALA A 205 -4.96 13.23 22.29
N HIS A 206 -6.07 13.56 22.98
CA HIS A 206 -6.09 14.48 24.09
C HIS A 206 -5.52 13.90 25.41
N SER A 207 -5.07 12.65 25.39
CA SER A 207 -4.43 12.00 26.51
C SER A 207 -2.94 11.79 26.25
N ILE A 208 -2.11 12.20 27.19
CA ILE A 208 -0.65 11.96 27.15
C ILE A 208 -0.28 10.47 27.26
N HIS A 209 -1.22 9.62 27.67
CA HIS A 209 -1.04 8.17 27.78
C HIS A 209 -1.53 7.42 26.53
N ALA A 210 -2.01 8.12 25.51
CA ALA A 210 -2.43 7.51 24.26
C ALA A 210 -1.19 7.16 23.41
N VAL A 211 -0.70 5.94 23.56
CA VAL A 211 0.45 5.42 22.82
C VAL A 211 0.00 4.48 21.69
N PRO A 212 0.78 4.34 20.62
CA PRO A 212 0.53 3.31 19.62
C PRO A 212 0.61 1.90 20.24
N LEU A 213 -0.29 1.02 19.78
CA LEU A 213 -0.39 -0.36 20.26
C LEU A 213 -0.17 -1.33 19.10
N VAL A 214 0.67 -2.34 19.32
CA VAL A 214 0.94 -3.40 18.34
C VAL A 214 0.17 -4.66 18.73
N PHE A 215 -0.56 -5.23 17.78
CA PHE A 215 -1.36 -6.45 17.95
C PHE A 215 -0.86 -7.55 17.01
N SER A 216 -1.01 -8.80 17.42
CA SER A 216 -0.80 -9.93 16.52
C SER A 216 -1.75 -9.84 15.31
N ALA A 217 -1.28 -10.25 14.14
CA ALA A 217 -2.07 -10.33 12.91
C ALA A 217 -3.29 -11.28 13.03
N SER A 218 -3.27 -12.22 14.00
CA SER A 218 -4.39 -13.13 14.25
C SER A 218 -5.56 -12.51 15.03
N ARG A 219 -5.41 -11.27 15.50
CA ARG A 219 -6.43 -10.57 16.29
C ARG A 219 -7.45 -9.86 15.40
N THR A 220 -8.66 -9.69 15.96
CA THR A 220 -9.71 -8.86 15.40
C THR A 220 -9.81 -7.57 16.20
N LEU A 221 -9.63 -6.42 15.55
CA LEU A 221 -9.87 -5.12 16.16
C LEU A 221 -11.27 -4.63 15.77
N THR A 222 -12.00 -4.11 16.73
CA THR A 222 -13.26 -3.39 16.49
C THR A 222 -13.12 -1.98 17.02
N VAL A 223 -13.30 -1.00 16.15
CA VAL A 223 -13.28 0.42 16.51
C VAL A 223 -14.71 0.95 16.45
N VAL A 224 -15.20 1.44 17.57
CA VAL A 224 -16.55 2.03 17.71
C VAL A 224 -16.43 3.54 17.68
N ALA A 225 -17.14 4.19 16.78
CA ALA A 225 -17.42 5.63 16.86
C ALA A 225 -18.46 5.84 17.96
N GLU A 226 -18.07 6.41 19.10
CA GLU A 226 -18.95 6.48 20.27
C GLU A 226 -20.27 7.21 19.97
N ALA A 227 -21.35 6.71 20.57
CA ALA A 227 -22.70 7.28 20.43
C ALA A 227 -22.80 8.73 20.96
N THR A 228 -21.85 9.14 21.79
CA THR A 228 -21.74 10.50 22.34
C THR A 228 -21.12 11.50 21.36
N ASN A 229 -20.58 11.04 20.23
CA ASN A 229 -20.07 11.91 19.18
C ASN A 229 -21.20 12.78 18.60
N ARG A 230 -20.89 14.04 18.33
CA ARG A 230 -21.86 14.97 17.71
C ARG A 230 -21.94 14.80 16.20
N ASP A 231 -20.84 14.41 15.60
CA ASP A 231 -20.67 14.26 14.16
C ASP A 231 -20.38 12.80 13.81
N SER A 232 -20.61 12.44 12.56
CA SER A 232 -20.20 11.16 11.99
C SER A 232 -18.68 11.08 11.85
N VAL A 233 -18.20 9.83 11.76
CA VAL A 233 -16.80 9.48 11.49
C VAL A 233 -16.73 8.87 10.10
N TYR A 234 -15.70 9.14 9.35
CA TYR A 234 -15.44 8.37 8.12
C TYR A 234 -14.33 7.35 8.33
N ALA A 235 -14.51 6.19 7.74
CA ALA A 235 -13.47 5.20 7.55
C ALA A 235 -12.96 5.25 6.10
N SER A 236 -11.66 5.00 5.91
CA SER A 236 -11.05 4.90 4.58
C SER A 236 -9.93 3.88 4.58
N ALA A 237 -9.79 3.11 3.48
CA ALA A 237 -8.71 2.16 3.25
C ALA A 237 -7.79 2.70 2.16
N ASP A 238 -6.49 2.84 2.44
CA ASP A 238 -5.45 3.37 1.53
C ASP A 238 -5.87 4.66 0.79
N SER A 239 -6.74 5.47 1.39
CA SER A 239 -7.31 6.70 0.81
C SER A 239 -8.13 6.48 -0.49
N HIS A 240 -8.49 5.23 -0.84
CA HIS A 240 -9.21 4.93 -2.10
C HIS A 240 -10.72 4.86 -1.95
N SER A 241 -11.21 4.43 -0.81
CA SER A 241 -12.63 4.28 -0.54
C SER A 241 -13.00 4.93 0.78
N ARG A 242 -14.24 5.36 0.91
CA ARG A 242 -14.75 6.01 2.10
C ARG A 242 -16.08 5.41 2.51
N CYS A 243 -16.28 5.24 3.81
CA CYS A 243 -17.54 4.87 4.44
C CYS A 243 -17.81 5.82 5.60
N ASP A 244 -18.97 6.45 5.65
CA ASP A 244 -19.38 7.31 6.76
C ASP A 244 -20.11 6.48 7.82
N LEU A 245 -19.57 6.43 9.02
CA LEU A 245 -20.11 5.74 10.19
C LEU A 245 -20.84 6.74 11.08
N GLN A 246 -22.07 6.43 11.45
CA GLN A 246 -22.84 7.23 12.39
C GLN A 246 -22.36 6.99 13.84
N PRO A 247 -22.61 7.92 14.78
CA PRO A 247 -22.35 7.71 16.19
C PRO A 247 -22.99 6.41 16.70
N GLY A 248 -22.22 5.57 17.36
CA GLY A 248 -22.60 4.24 17.82
C GLY A 248 -22.27 3.09 16.86
N GLU A 249 -21.89 3.39 15.62
CA GLU A 249 -21.48 2.36 14.64
C GLU A 249 -20.01 1.97 14.81
N SER A 250 -19.66 0.83 14.25
CA SER A 250 -18.31 0.25 14.40
C SER A 250 -17.75 -0.24 13.07
N LEU A 251 -16.42 -0.28 13.03
CA LEU A 251 -15.62 -0.90 11.98
C LEU A 251 -14.84 -2.07 12.56
N THR A 252 -14.90 -3.21 11.89
CA THR A 252 -14.09 -4.39 12.24
C THR A 252 -12.89 -4.48 11.32
N ILE A 253 -11.70 -4.68 11.88
CA ILE A 253 -10.44 -4.77 11.15
C ILE A 253 -9.75 -6.09 11.52
N THR A 254 -9.35 -6.84 10.49
CA THR A 254 -8.58 -8.08 10.59
C THR A 254 -7.44 -8.05 9.59
N THR A 255 -6.50 -9.00 9.69
CA THR A 255 -5.59 -9.26 8.58
C THR A 255 -6.36 -9.99 7.47
N ALA A 256 -6.17 -9.55 6.23
CA ALA A 256 -6.74 -10.21 5.06
C ALA A 256 -6.08 -11.58 4.84
N VAL A 257 -6.82 -12.49 4.22
CA VAL A 257 -6.29 -13.81 3.80
C VAL A 257 -5.35 -13.65 2.61
N GLU A 258 -5.68 -12.71 1.75
CA GLU A 258 -4.91 -12.38 0.55
C GLU A 258 -3.63 -11.63 0.92
N GLN A 259 -2.58 -11.85 0.13
CA GLN A 259 -1.29 -11.18 0.25
C GLN A 259 -0.85 -10.64 -1.09
N LEU A 260 -0.27 -9.45 -1.12
CA LEU A 260 0.36 -8.92 -2.32
C LEU A 260 1.83 -9.32 -2.36
N GLY A 261 2.26 -9.97 -3.44
CA GLY A 261 3.67 -10.33 -3.64
C GLY A 261 4.48 -9.12 -4.14
N LEU A 262 5.52 -8.72 -3.42
CA LEU A 262 6.53 -7.78 -3.94
C LEU A 262 7.74 -8.56 -4.43
N ILE A 263 8.21 -8.20 -5.63
CA ILE A 263 9.45 -8.75 -6.20
C ILE A 263 10.63 -8.01 -5.55
N THR A 264 11.50 -8.76 -4.90
CA THR A 264 12.71 -8.29 -4.24
C THR A 264 13.93 -9.05 -4.75
N PHE A 265 15.09 -8.42 -4.71
CA PHE A 265 16.35 -9.02 -5.14
C PHE A 265 17.34 -9.21 -4.00
N ASP A 266 17.07 -8.58 -2.85
CA ASP A 266 17.90 -8.62 -1.66
C ASP A 266 17.01 -8.47 -0.42
N GLU A 267 17.21 -9.31 0.59
CA GLU A 267 16.48 -9.27 1.87
C GLU A 267 16.72 -7.96 2.64
N THR A 268 17.75 -7.21 2.28
CA THR A 268 18.11 -5.94 2.94
C THR A 268 17.49 -4.70 2.31
N GLU A 269 16.74 -4.82 1.22
CA GLU A 269 16.18 -3.66 0.50
C GLU A 269 15.32 -2.77 1.40
N GLN A 270 14.53 -3.36 2.31
CA GLN A 270 13.75 -2.60 3.29
C GLN A 270 14.64 -1.80 4.24
N PHE A 271 15.71 -2.40 4.76
CA PHE A 271 16.61 -1.73 5.70
C PHE A 271 17.37 -0.58 5.02
N ARG A 272 17.73 -0.74 3.75
CA ARG A 272 18.31 0.31 2.93
C ARG A 272 17.35 1.50 2.78
N ALA A 273 16.07 1.22 2.55
CA ALA A 273 15.02 2.25 2.48
C ALA A 273 14.85 2.98 3.84
N ILE A 274 14.88 2.25 4.97
CA ILE A 274 14.82 2.82 6.31
C ILE A 274 16.03 3.73 6.56
N GLU A 275 17.24 3.27 6.29
CA GLU A 275 18.47 4.05 6.44
C GLU A 275 18.41 5.35 5.63
N THR A 276 18.08 5.22 4.34
CA THR A 276 18.09 6.36 3.41
C THR A 276 17.03 7.40 3.73
N LYS A 277 15.81 6.97 4.12
CA LYS A 277 14.69 7.89 4.34
C LYS A 277 14.62 8.47 5.74
N LEU A 278 14.99 7.68 6.75
CA LEU A 278 14.75 8.04 8.15
C LEU A 278 16.03 8.43 8.88
N MET A 279 17.19 7.88 8.50
CA MET A 279 18.43 8.07 9.24
C MET A 279 19.37 9.10 8.59
N ARG A 280 19.35 9.23 7.26
CA ARG A 280 20.13 10.27 6.54
C ARG A 280 19.31 11.56 6.46
N ARG A 281 19.75 12.57 7.21
CA ARG A 281 19.27 13.95 7.10
C ARG A 281 20.05 14.72 6.05
#